data_3cbcbeaad6f422f9d71d644842feaf90
#
_entry.id   3cbcbeaad6f422f9d71d644842feaf90
#
_cell.length_a   1.000
_cell.length_b   1.000
_cell.length_c   1.000
_cell.angle_alpha   90.00
_cell.angle_beta   90.00
_cell.angle_gamma   90.00
#
_symmetry.space_group_name_H-M   'P 1'
#
loop_
_entity.id
_entity.type
_entity.pdbx_description
1 polymer ?
#
loop_
_entity_poly.entity_id
_entity_poly.type
_entity_poly.pdbx_seq_one_letter_code
_entity_poly.pdbx_strand_id
1 'polypeptide(L)'
;MKKLLDSLIVSATVAATLPLTSAFAAPETVGQPQILWQSVGTLSPAQGQTENIGVAGMLSGNYNGYIIAGGGANFPNGGPAVGGPKKTYSDVYVFKASKEGLTEVDHQQMPFEIAYGMSVTTKDGVYYIGGSTDAVGAKTITRLTTDAKGKLKIEKVGELPFKIQNGVAGYANGALYIGLGNQDGKASADFYKFDLKSKELTKLASFTGALREQSVSQILNNKLYVFGGGTNTALTDGYVYDIQKDAWDKVASVEVDNKAISVYGGNSIKLNEDEMLVIGGFNKEVYDWAVSNLGSLKDQELADFKAKYFGADVAEFKWNNQILVYNAKTNTWRSIGQIPFNAPCGEGLVYAGDSIISINGEVKPGVRSNRIYQGFIVK
;
A
#
# COMPACT_ATOMS: atom_id res chain seq x y z
N MET A 1 3.39 49.77 -53.52
CA MET A 1 3.85 49.07 -54.72
C MET A 1 3.84 47.57 -54.45
N LYS A 2 2.93 46.92 -55.13
CA LYS A 2 3.03 45.66 -55.89
C LYS A 2 3.57 44.45 -55.08
N LYS A 3 2.64 43.49 -54.80
CA LYS A 3 2.40 42.19 -55.48
C LYS A 3 3.32 41.10 -54.90
N LEU A 4 2.94 39.92 -54.57
CA LEU A 4 2.04 38.94 -55.22
C LEU A 4 1.60 37.86 -54.20
N LEU A 5 0.38 37.38 -54.38
CA LEU A 5 -0.13 36.07 -53.91
C LEU A 5 0.72 34.93 -54.48
N ASP A 6 0.88 33.89 -53.75
CA ASP A 6 0.77 32.52 -54.30
C ASP A 6 0.30 31.54 -53.21
N SER A 7 -0.74 30.85 -53.57
CA SER A 7 -1.43 29.81 -52.81
C SER A 7 -0.61 28.53 -52.84
N LEU A 8 -0.46 27.88 -51.69
CA LEU A 8 -0.07 26.49 -51.63
C LEU A 8 -1.00 25.73 -50.70
N ILE A 9 -1.78 24.88 -51.33
CA ILE A 9 -2.61 23.87 -50.73
C ILE A 9 -1.68 22.87 -50.03
N VAL A 10 -1.76 22.77 -48.72
CA VAL A 10 -1.10 21.67 -47.96
C VAL A 10 -2.18 20.70 -47.52
N SER A 11 -2.16 19.53 -48.14
CA SER A 11 -2.96 18.37 -47.76
C SER A 11 -2.67 17.98 -46.30
N ALA A 12 -3.72 17.96 -45.49
CA ALA A 12 -3.65 17.42 -44.14
C ALA A 12 -3.59 15.91 -44.21
N THR A 13 -2.40 15.35 -43.99
CA THR A 13 -2.21 13.92 -43.70
C THR A 13 -2.54 13.70 -42.22
N VAL A 14 -3.67 13.06 -41.98
CA VAL A 14 -4.01 12.57 -40.63
C VAL A 14 -3.04 11.43 -40.29
N ALA A 15 -2.03 11.73 -39.50
CA ALA A 15 -1.20 10.71 -38.88
C ALA A 15 -1.98 10.08 -37.72
N ALA A 16 -2.43 8.85 -37.90
CA ALA A 16 -2.95 8.02 -36.82
C ALA A 16 -1.82 7.75 -35.83
N THR A 17 -1.86 8.37 -34.68
CA THR A 17 -0.98 8.05 -33.55
C THR A 17 -1.43 6.73 -32.95
N LEU A 18 -0.73 5.64 -33.25
CA LEU A 18 -0.79 4.41 -32.49
C LEU A 18 -0.26 4.68 -31.08
N PRO A 19 -0.90 4.14 -30.02
CA PRO A 19 -0.36 4.26 -28.69
C PRO A 19 0.95 3.45 -28.62
N LEU A 20 2.08 4.12 -28.41
CA LEU A 20 3.33 3.49 -28.05
C LEU A 20 3.16 2.88 -26.65
N THR A 21 2.93 1.57 -26.60
CA THR A 21 3.20 0.78 -25.39
C THR A 21 4.71 0.71 -25.22
N SER A 22 5.29 1.64 -24.47
CA SER A 22 6.70 1.57 -24.10
C SER A 22 6.88 0.44 -23.06
N ALA A 23 7.31 -0.72 -23.53
CA ALA A 23 7.89 -1.73 -22.66
C ALA A 23 9.27 -1.23 -22.22
N PHE A 24 9.41 -0.89 -20.95
CA PHE A 24 10.71 -0.57 -20.37
C PHE A 24 11.44 -1.87 -20.04
N ALA A 25 12.51 -2.18 -20.75
CA ALA A 25 13.44 -3.26 -20.42
C ALA A 25 14.41 -2.76 -19.33
N ALA A 26 14.41 -3.42 -18.16
CA ALA A 26 15.44 -3.22 -17.15
C ALA A 26 16.74 -3.95 -17.60
N PRO A 27 17.94 -3.51 -17.13
CA PRO A 27 19.20 -4.15 -17.48
C PRO A 27 19.23 -5.61 -16.97
N GLU A 28 19.63 -6.53 -17.84
CA GLU A 28 19.69 -7.96 -17.57
C GLU A 28 20.75 -8.28 -16.50
N THR A 29 20.28 -8.70 -15.32
CA THR A 29 21.08 -9.49 -14.38
C THR A 29 20.71 -10.95 -14.58
N VAL A 30 21.60 -11.72 -15.15
CA VAL A 30 21.42 -13.14 -15.44
C VAL A 30 21.10 -13.90 -14.14
N GLY A 31 19.91 -14.52 -14.07
CA GLY A 31 19.54 -15.48 -13.01
C GLY A 31 18.62 -14.97 -11.89
N GLN A 32 18.18 -13.71 -11.87
CA GLN A 32 17.17 -13.23 -10.94
C GLN A 32 15.78 -13.14 -11.63
N PRO A 33 14.67 -13.46 -10.94
CA PRO A 33 13.35 -13.28 -11.51
C PRO A 33 13.13 -11.79 -11.82
N GLN A 34 12.74 -11.50 -13.05
CA GLN A 34 12.39 -10.15 -13.49
C GLN A 34 10.89 -9.95 -13.41
N ILE A 35 10.45 -8.71 -13.15
CA ILE A 35 9.03 -8.33 -13.20
C ILE A 35 8.83 -7.39 -14.38
N LEU A 36 8.02 -7.83 -15.34
CA LEU A 36 7.62 -7.01 -16.47
C LEU A 36 6.33 -6.27 -16.12
N TRP A 37 6.42 -4.94 -16.04
CA TRP A 37 5.32 -4.07 -15.63
C TRP A 37 4.59 -3.47 -16.84
N GLN A 38 3.28 -3.37 -16.72
CA GLN A 38 2.40 -2.60 -17.62
C GLN A 38 1.43 -1.74 -16.81
N SER A 39 1.04 -0.59 -17.36
CA SER A 39 -0.08 0.20 -16.82
C SER A 39 -1.39 -0.39 -17.34
N VAL A 40 -2.34 -0.65 -16.45
CA VAL A 40 -3.61 -1.31 -16.79
C VAL A 40 -4.84 -0.45 -16.53
N GLY A 41 -4.65 0.85 -16.26
CA GLY A 41 -5.74 1.82 -16.13
C GLY A 41 -5.82 2.49 -14.78
N THR A 42 -7.04 2.82 -14.39
CA THR A 42 -7.38 3.53 -13.14
C THR A 42 -8.61 2.87 -12.53
N LEU A 43 -8.87 3.13 -11.24
CA LEU A 43 -10.16 2.79 -10.62
C LEU A 43 -11.28 3.64 -11.24
N SER A 44 -12.48 3.08 -11.32
CA SER A 44 -13.68 3.86 -11.61
C SER A 44 -13.88 4.99 -10.59
N PRO A 45 -14.55 6.10 -10.95
CA PRO A 45 -14.87 7.15 -10.01
C PRO A 45 -15.62 6.62 -8.79
N ALA A 46 -15.24 7.08 -7.60
CA ALA A 46 -15.98 6.81 -6.39
C ALA A 46 -17.36 7.49 -6.45
N GLN A 47 -18.30 7.03 -5.63
CA GLN A 47 -19.66 7.57 -5.63
C GLN A 47 -19.66 9.10 -5.46
N GLY A 48 -20.34 9.78 -6.36
CA GLY A 48 -20.43 11.23 -6.38
C GLY A 48 -19.19 11.97 -6.91
N GLN A 49 -18.22 11.25 -7.45
CA GLN A 49 -17.04 11.80 -8.13
C GLN A 49 -17.19 11.67 -9.65
N THR A 50 -16.52 12.53 -10.41
CA THR A 50 -16.47 12.48 -11.89
C THR A 50 -15.23 11.73 -12.38
N GLU A 51 -14.20 11.65 -11.54
CA GLU A 51 -12.94 10.96 -11.83
C GLU A 51 -12.36 10.34 -10.54
N ASN A 52 -11.46 9.38 -10.70
CA ASN A 52 -10.66 8.85 -9.60
C ASN A 52 -9.27 9.51 -9.64
N ILE A 53 -8.97 10.31 -8.63
CA ILE A 53 -7.67 11.00 -8.49
C ILE A 53 -6.63 10.18 -7.71
N GLY A 54 -6.94 8.92 -7.41
CA GLY A 54 -6.13 8.03 -6.61
C GLY A 54 -6.36 8.19 -5.10
N VAL A 55 -5.98 7.17 -4.37
CA VAL A 55 -6.09 7.09 -2.90
C VAL A 55 -4.84 6.43 -2.32
N ALA A 56 -4.61 6.62 -1.01
CA ALA A 56 -3.62 5.88 -0.24
C ALA A 56 -4.25 5.31 1.04
N GLY A 57 -3.65 4.28 1.61
CA GLY A 57 -4.17 3.59 2.79
C GLY A 57 -5.40 2.75 2.49
N MET A 58 -5.45 2.13 1.30
CA MET A 58 -6.61 1.38 0.84
C MET A 58 -6.63 -0.06 1.34
N LEU A 59 -7.82 -0.64 1.38
CA LEU A 59 -8.05 -2.08 1.45
C LEU A 59 -7.57 -2.73 0.15
N SER A 60 -6.88 -3.87 0.25
CA SER A 60 -6.55 -4.68 -0.92
C SER A 60 -6.35 -6.15 -0.56
N GLY A 61 -6.67 -7.03 -1.48
CA GLY A 61 -6.45 -8.47 -1.35
C GLY A 61 -7.01 -9.24 -2.52
N ASN A 62 -6.89 -10.56 -2.47
CA ASN A 62 -7.52 -11.42 -3.46
C ASN A 62 -8.36 -12.51 -2.79
N TYR A 63 -9.40 -12.93 -3.47
CA TYR A 63 -10.23 -14.06 -3.06
C TYR A 63 -10.92 -14.68 -4.27
N ASN A 64 -10.88 -16.01 -4.34
CA ASN A 64 -11.57 -16.80 -5.39
C ASN A 64 -11.20 -16.35 -6.83
N GLY A 65 -9.95 -15.94 -7.07
CA GLY A 65 -9.48 -15.47 -8.37
C GLY A 65 -9.86 -14.03 -8.73
N TYR A 66 -10.44 -13.29 -7.79
CA TYR A 66 -10.77 -11.88 -7.93
C TYR A 66 -9.89 -11.01 -7.02
N ILE A 67 -9.55 -9.82 -7.49
CA ILE A 67 -8.89 -8.77 -6.71
C ILE A 67 -9.99 -7.91 -6.10
N ILE A 68 -9.88 -7.64 -4.81
CA ILE A 68 -10.77 -6.76 -4.06
C ILE A 68 -9.91 -5.58 -3.59
N ALA A 69 -10.29 -4.35 -3.95
CA ALA A 69 -9.56 -3.15 -3.58
C ALA A 69 -10.51 -1.98 -3.35
N GLY A 70 -10.23 -1.11 -2.38
CA GLY A 70 -11.13 0.03 -2.15
C GLY A 70 -10.81 0.84 -0.91
N GLY A 71 -11.70 1.77 -0.57
CA GLY A 71 -11.45 2.75 0.47
C GLY A 71 -10.27 3.64 0.15
N GLY A 72 -9.51 4.00 1.18
CA GLY A 72 -8.37 4.89 1.07
C GLY A 72 -8.73 6.36 1.20
N ALA A 73 -7.74 7.22 1.12
CA ALA A 73 -7.87 8.65 1.32
C ALA A 73 -7.06 9.47 0.32
N ASN A 74 -7.59 10.65 -0.02
CA ASN A 74 -6.91 11.64 -0.84
C ASN A 74 -7.23 13.08 -0.39
N PHE A 75 -6.85 14.06 -1.19
CA PHE A 75 -7.09 15.49 -0.96
C PHE A 75 -7.75 16.11 -2.20
N PRO A 76 -9.07 15.99 -2.40
CA PRO A 76 -9.74 16.43 -3.62
C PRO A 76 -9.71 17.94 -3.82
N ASN A 77 -9.55 18.72 -2.77
CA ASN A 77 -9.53 20.18 -2.79
C ASN A 77 -8.12 20.75 -2.52
N GLY A 78 -7.09 20.05 -2.95
CA GLY A 78 -5.69 20.40 -2.72
C GLY A 78 -5.11 19.74 -1.47
N GLY A 79 -3.77 19.53 -1.49
CA GLY A 79 -3.05 18.80 -0.47
C GLY A 79 -2.67 19.63 0.76
N PRO A 80 -1.81 19.06 1.64
CA PRO A 80 -1.37 19.73 2.87
C PRO A 80 -0.72 21.10 2.68
N ALA A 81 -0.16 21.37 1.50
CA ALA A 81 0.43 22.67 1.16
C ALA A 81 -0.57 23.83 1.23
N VAL A 82 -1.83 23.58 0.87
CA VAL A 82 -2.91 24.57 0.85
C VAL A 82 -3.94 24.35 1.95
N GLY A 83 -3.67 23.42 2.87
CA GLY A 83 -4.59 23.11 3.99
C GLY A 83 -5.86 22.40 3.57
N GLY A 84 -5.89 21.78 2.41
CA GLY A 84 -7.05 21.02 1.93
C GLY A 84 -7.36 19.83 2.85
N PRO A 85 -8.65 19.58 3.18
CA PRO A 85 -9.04 18.47 4.04
C PRO A 85 -8.82 17.13 3.34
N LYS A 86 -8.38 16.15 4.12
CA LYS A 86 -8.33 14.75 3.68
C LYS A 86 -9.76 14.19 3.58
N LYS A 87 -10.06 13.50 2.48
CA LYS A 87 -11.32 12.76 2.29
C LYS A 87 -11.03 11.26 2.25
N THR A 88 -11.87 10.48 2.93
CA THR A 88 -11.90 9.02 2.90
C THR A 88 -13.07 8.50 2.06
N TYR A 89 -13.01 7.23 1.66
CA TYR A 89 -13.99 6.63 0.76
C TYR A 89 -14.48 5.28 1.29
N SER A 90 -15.70 4.91 0.88
CA SER A 90 -16.31 3.61 1.20
C SER A 90 -16.35 2.67 -0.01
N ASP A 91 -16.00 3.14 -1.20
CA ASP A 91 -16.10 2.39 -2.44
C ASP A 91 -15.13 1.20 -2.47
N VAL A 92 -15.63 0.04 -2.85
CA VAL A 92 -14.86 -1.20 -3.00
C VAL A 92 -15.13 -1.79 -4.37
N TYR A 93 -14.08 -2.04 -5.10
CA TYR A 93 -14.07 -2.54 -6.47
C TYR A 93 -13.62 -4.00 -6.48
N VAL A 94 -14.19 -4.79 -7.37
CA VAL A 94 -13.79 -6.17 -7.62
C VAL A 94 -13.32 -6.30 -9.06
N PHE A 95 -12.14 -6.86 -9.25
CA PHE A 95 -11.55 -7.04 -10.58
C PHE A 95 -11.24 -8.50 -10.85
N LYS A 96 -11.35 -8.86 -12.13
CA LYS A 96 -10.76 -10.07 -12.68
C LYS A 96 -9.48 -9.69 -13.42
N ALA A 97 -8.36 -10.31 -13.05
CA ALA A 97 -7.10 -10.11 -13.73
C ALA A 97 -6.98 -11.03 -14.97
N SER A 98 -6.37 -10.50 -16.02
CA SER A 98 -5.93 -11.25 -17.21
C SER A 98 -4.56 -10.73 -17.66
N LYS A 99 -4.00 -11.28 -18.73
CA LYS A 99 -2.74 -10.77 -19.32
C LYS A 99 -2.92 -9.41 -19.98
N GLU A 100 -4.12 -9.08 -20.39
CA GLU A 100 -4.50 -7.81 -21.02
C GLU A 100 -4.78 -6.71 -19.99
N GLY A 101 -4.89 -7.05 -18.69
CA GLY A 101 -5.13 -6.10 -17.61
C GLY A 101 -6.23 -6.53 -16.65
N LEU A 102 -6.89 -5.54 -16.05
CA LEU A 102 -7.95 -5.73 -15.07
C LEU A 102 -9.31 -5.36 -15.65
N THR A 103 -10.30 -6.23 -15.43
CA THR A 103 -11.71 -5.95 -15.74
C THR A 103 -12.48 -5.79 -14.44
N GLU A 104 -13.09 -4.62 -14.20
CA GLU A 104 -14.01 -4.41 -13.07
C GLU A 104 -15.28 -5.24 -13.29
N VAL A 105 -15.66 -6.05 -12.29
CA VAL A 105 -16.81 -6.97 -12.36
C VAL A 105 -17.87 -6.65 -11.31
N ASP A 106 -17.52 -5.94 -10.24
CA ASP A 106 -18.45 -5.43 -9.25
C ASP A 106 -17.90 -4.17 -8.57
N HIS A 107 -18.81 -3.33 -8.08
CA HIS A 107 -18.50 -2.11 -7.34
C HIS A 107 -19.58 -1.90 -6.29
N GLN A 108 -19.18 -1.88 -5.03
CA GLN A 108 -20.08 -1.69 -3.89
C GLN A 108 -19.46 -0.72 -2.88
N GLN A 109 -20.17 -0.50 -1.79
CA GLN A 109 -19.68 0.36 -0.71
C GLN A 109 -19.61 -0.39 0.60
N MET A 110 -18.58 -0.12 1.38
CA MET A 110 -18.54 -0.45 2.79
C MET A 110 -19.62 0.34 3.54
N PRO A 111 -20.10 -0.15 4.68
CA PRO A 111 -21.08 0.58 5.48
C PRO A 111 -20.53 1.88 6.12
N PHE A 112 -19.22 2.12 6.03
CA PHE A 112 -18.52 3.31 6.50
C PHE A 112 -17.27 3.56 5.64
N GLU A 113 -16.78 4.79 5.64
CA GLU A 113 -15.52 5.13 4.99
C GLU A 113 -14.34 4.47 5.68
N ILE A 114 -13.38 3.96 4.89
CA ILE A 114 -12.20 3.22 5.38
C ILE A 114 -10.91 3.76 4.77
N ALA A 115 -9.87 3.88 5.59
CA ALA A 115 -8.49 4.13 5.17
C ALA A 115 -7.51 3.73 6.28
N TYR A 116 -6.32 3.26 5.89
CA TYR A 116 -5.23 2.91 6.80
C TYR A 116 -5.53 1.78 7.80
N GLY A 117 -6.54 0.94 7.53
CA GLY A 117 -6.73 -0.33 8.20
C GLY A 117 -5.77 -1.40 7.69
N MET A 118 -5.83 -2.57 8.30
CA MET A 118 -5.01 -3.71 7.90
C MET A 118 -5.82 -4.67 7.02
N SER A 119 -5.24 -5.05 5.87
CA SER A 119 -5.79 -6.05 4.96
C SER A 119 -5.08 -7.39 5.14
N VAL A 120 -5.84 -8.47 5.23
CA VAL A 120 -5.30 -9.84 5.35
C VAL A 120 -6.00 -10.75 4.36
N THR A 121 -5.27 -11.19 3.33
CA THR A 121 -5.77 -12.20 2.38
C THR A 121 -5.69 -13.60 2.99
N THR A 122 -6.80 -14.34 2.91
CA THR A 122 -6.90 -15.73 3.39
C THR A 122 -7.67 -16.59 2.38
N LYS A 123 -7.67 -17.91 2.60
CA LYS A 123 -8.50 -18.82 1.82
C LYS A 123 -10.02 -18.61 2.05
N ASP A 124 -10.43 -17.96 3.13
CA ASP A 124 -11.83 -17.76 3.53
C ASP A 124 -12.34 -16.34 3.21
N GLY A 125 -11.52 -15.49 2.61
CA GLY A 125 -11.83 -14.11 2.26
C GLY A 125 -10.68 -13.13 2.53
N VAL A 126 -10.91 -11.88 2.19
CA VAL A 126 -10.06 -10.75 2.59
C VAL A 126 -10.63 -10.14 3.87
N TYR A 127 -9.83 -10.11 4.92
CA TYR A 127 -10.21 -9.43 6.16
C TYR A 127 -9.68 -8.01 6.14
N TYR A 128 -10.52 -7.06 6.54
CA TYR A 128 -10.14 -5.67 6.76
C TYR A 128 -10.44 -5.28 8.21
N ILE A 129 -9.48 -4.66 8.88
CA ILE A 129 -9.50 -4.45 10.33
C ILE A 129 -9.28 -2.98 10.64
N GLY A 130 -10.23 -2.35 11.30
CA GLY A 130 -10.15 -0.96 11.73
C GLY A 130 -10.04 0.04 10.56
N GLY A 131 -9.21 1.06 10.72
CA GLY A 131 -8.91 2.00 9.64
C GLY A 131 -10.13 2.79 9.16
N SER A 132 -10.84 3.46 10.06
CA SER A 132 -11.97 4.32 9.74
C SER A 132 -12.02 5.53 10.66
N THR A 133 -12.60 6.61 10.18
CA THR A 133 -12.94 7.78 11.01
C THR A 133 -14.27 7.57 11.73
N ASP A 134 -15.12 6.66 11.26
CA ASP A 134 -16.33 6.22 11.96
C ASP A 134 -15.97 5.45 13.23
N ALA A 135 -16.69 5.74 14.33
CA ALA A 135 -16.41 5.17 15.64
C ALA A 135 -16.61 3.63 15.67
N VAL A 136 -17.57 3.11 14.91
CA VAL A 136 -17.84 1.67 14.78
C VAL A 136 -16.85 1.05 13.81
N GLY A 137 -16.67 1.66 12.63
CA GLY A 137 -15.76 1.20 11.60
C GLY A 137 -14.32 1.06 12.08
N ALA A 138 -13.85 1.98 12.91
CA ALA A 138 -12.50 1.98 13.50
C ALA A 138 -12.19 0.77 14.40
N LYS A 139 -13.21 0.00 14.81
CA LYS A 139 -13.09 -1.20 15.66
C LYS A 139 -13.50 -2.48 14.92
N THR A 140 -14.11 -2.36 13.75
CA THR A 140 -14.74 -3.48 13.06
C THR A 140 -13.71 -4.35 12.37
N ILE A 141 -13.95 -5.66 12.44
CA ILE A 141 -13.30 -6.67 11.59
C ILE A 141 -14.33 -7.07 10.53
N THR A 142 -14.04 -6.76 9.28
CA THR A 142 -14.88 -7.06 8.12
C THR A 142 -14.26 -8.17 7.30
N ARG A 143 -15.06 -9.11 6.83
CA ARG A 143 -14.68 -10.11 5.83
C ARG A 143 -15.32 -9.76 4.49
N LEU A 144 -14.50 -9.74 3.44
CA LEU A 144 -14.93 -9.53 2.06
C LEU A 144 -14.71 -10.82 1.28
N THR A 145 -15.75 -11.28 0.58
CA THR A 145 -15.72 -12.46 -0.28
C THR A 145 -16.41 -12.17 -1.60
N THR A 146 -16.23 -13.03 -2.59
CA THR A 146 -16.93 -12.94 -3.85
C THR A 146 -17.65 -14.26 -4.16
N ASP A 147 -18.76 -14.20 -4.87
CA ASP A 147 -19.34 -15.39 -5.47
C ASP A 147 -18.57 -15.82 -6.74
N ALA A 148 -19.02 -16.88 -7.40
CA ALA A 148 -18.39 -17.40 -8.62
C ALA A 148 -18.41 -16.41 -9.82
N LYS A 149 -19.24 -15.36 -9.76
CA LYS A 149 -19.34 -14.31 -10.78
C LYS A 149 -18.60 -13.02 -10.40
N GLY A 150 -17.94 -13.01 -9.24
CA GLY A 150 -17.23 -11.86 -8.73
C GLY A 150 -18.10 -10.87 -7.93
N LYS A 151 -19.36 -11.21 -7.65
CA LYS A 151 -20.23 -10.36 -6.84
C LYS A 151 -19.73 -10.28 -5.41
N LEU A 152 -19.44 -9.06 -4.93
CA LEU A 152 -18.90 -8.81 -3.60
C LEU A 152 -19.93 -9.08 -2.50
N LYS A 153 -19.48 -9.72 -1.44
CA LYS A 153 -20.20 -9.84 -0.17
C LYS A 153 -19.34 -9.28 0.94
N ILE A 154 -19.92 -8.38 1.73
CA ILE A 154 -19.28 -7.67 2.86
C ILE A 154 -19.98 -8.14 4.14
N GLU A 155 -19.20 -8.60 5.12
CA GLU A 155 -19.72 -9.17 6.37
C GLU A 155 -18.90 -8.70 7.56
N LYS A 156 -19.56 -8.12 8.58
CA LYS A 156 -18.92 -7.87 9.89
C LYS A 156 -18.74 -9.22 10.59
N VAL A 157 -17.51 -9.59 10.91
CA VAL A 157 -17.19 -10.88 11.56
C VAL A 157 -16.70 -10.71 13.00
N GLY A 158 -16.40 -9.49 13.43
CA GLY A 158 -15.97 -9.22 14.79
C GLY A 158 -15.85 -7.73 15.07
N GLU A 159 -15.53 -7.44 16.31
CA GLU A 159 -15.28 -6.08 16.79
C GLU A 159 -14.18 -6.11 17.85
N LEU A 160 -13.26 -5.15 17.77
CA LEU A 160 -12.22 -4.92 18.77
C LEU A 160 -12.74 -3.97 19.86
N PRO A 161 -12.27 -4.07 21.10
CA PRO A 161 -12.66 -3.15 22.18
C PRO A 161 -11.99 -1.76 22.04
N PHE A 162 -11.09 -1.57 21.08
CA PHE A 162 -10.34 -0.34 20.81
C PHE A 162 -10.35 -0.02 19.31
N LYS A 163 -10.14 1.25 18.99
CA LYS A 163 -9.91 1.71 17.61
C LYS A 163 -8.50 1.37 17.19
N ILE A 164 -8.29 0.99 15.91
CA ILE A 164 -6.97 0.70 15.38
C ILE A 164 -6.81 1.17 13.94
N GLN A 165 -5.63 1.73 13.62
CA GLN A 165 -5.18 2.06 12.26
C GLN A 165 -3.66 1.98 12.16
N ASN A 166 -3.14 1.89 10.93
CA ASN A 166 -1.69 1.84 10.66
C ASN A 166 -0.95 0.72 11.42
N GLY A 167 -1.66 -0.31 11.82
CA GLY A 167 -1.13 -1.45 12.54
C GLY A 167 -0.57 -2.53 11.63
N VAL A 168 -0.34 -3.69 12.23
CA VAL A 168 0.03 -4.92 11.53
C VAL A 168 -1.04 -5.98 11.78
N ALA A 169 -1.25 -6.85 10.79
CA ALA A 169 -2.12 -8.00 10.93
C ALA A 169 -1.64 -9.18 10.10
N GLY A 170 -1.98 -10.39 10.56
CA GLY A 170 -1.73 -11.63 9.83
C GLY A 170 -2.73 -12.70 10.21
N TYR A 171 -2.85 -13.73 9.38
CA TYR A 171 -3.73 -14.87 9.63
C TYR A 171 -2.93 -16.15 9.77
N ALA A 172 -3.15 -16.86 10.86
CA ALA A 172 -2.63 -18.20 11.07
C ALA A 172 -3.57 -19.02 11.96
N ASN A 173 -3.68 -20.32 11.70
CA ASN A 173 -4.36 -21.29 12.56
C ASN A 173 -5.80 -20.89 12.96
N GLY A 174 -6.57 -20.29 12.06
CA GLY A 174 -7.95 -19.88 12.32
C GLY A 174 -8.12 -18.58 13.10
N ALA A 175 -7.05 -17.83 13.30
CA ALA A 175 -7.05 -16.58 14.04
C ALA A 175 -6.37 -15.44 13.28
N LEU A 176 -6.79 -14.22 13.57
CA LEU A 176 -6.10 -12.99 13.19
C LEU A 176 -5.18 -12.54 14.33
N TYR A 177 -3.94 -12.21 13.99
CA TYR A 177 -2.95 -11.62 14.88
C TYR A 177 -2.87 -10.14 14.54
N ILE A 178 -3.16 -9.26 15.51
CA ILE A 178 -3.46 -7.84 15.25
C ILE A 178 -2.77 -6.99 16.31
N GLY A 179 -2.13 -5.92 15.92
CA GLY A 179 -1.57 -4.98 16.91
C GLY A 179 -0.67 -3.92 16.34
N LEU A 180 0.15 -3.34 17.20
CA LEU A 180 1.00 -2.18 16.88
C LEU A 180 0.16 -1.02 16.33
N GLY A 181 0.79 -0.14 15.57
CA GLY A 181 0.07 0.97 14.94
C GLY A 181 -0.50 1.96 15.96
N ASN A 182 -1.54 2.64 15.56
CA ASN A 182 -2.26 3.59 16.40
C ASN A 182 -3.49 2.91 17.01
N GLN A 183 -3.51 2.77 18.32
CA GLN A 183 -4.64 2.26 19.08
C GLN A 183 -5.22 3.38 19.97
N ASP A 184 -6.50 3.68 19.82
CA ASP A 184 -7.20 4.76 20.52
C ASP A 184 -6.48 6.13 20.47
N GLY A 185 -5.86 6.45 19.31
CA GLY A 185 -5.18 7.72 19.08
C GLY A 185 -3.71 7.76 19.49
N LYS A 186 -3.11 6.65 19.92
CA LYS A 186 -1.70 6.57 20.36
C LYS A 186 -0.98 5.39 19.71
N ALA A 187 0.30 5.59 19.40
CA ALA A 187 1.15 4.48 18.99
C ALA A 187 1.24 3.44 20.12
N SER A 188 1.07 2.17 19.78
CA SER A 188 0.93 1.08 20.75
C SER A 188 1.89 -0.07 20.46
N ALA A 189 2.34 -0.75 21.53
CA ALA A 189 3.05 -2.02 21.49
C ALA A 189 2.11 -3.22 21.73
N ASP A 190 0.83 -2.98 21.97
CA ASP A 190 -0.11 -4.04 22.29
C ASP A 190 -0.39 -4.92 21.07
N PHE A 191 -0.46 -6.22 21.34
CA PHE A 191 -0.63 -7.26 20.33
C PHE A 191 -1.66 -8.29 20.80
N TYR A 192 -2.49 -8.77 19.86
CA TYR A 192 -3.66 -9.59 20.18
C TYR A 192 -3.84 -10.71 19.17
N LYS A 193 -4.48 -11.78 19.62
CA LYS A 193 -5.06 -12.85 18.79
C LYS A 193 -6.58 -12.74 18.84
N PHE A 194 -7.21 -12.63 17.68
CA PHE A 194 -8.66 -12.72 17.53
C PHE A 194 -9.02 -14.07 16.87
N ASP A 195 -9.65 -14.95 17.63
CA ASP A 195 -10.10 -16.26 17.14
C ASP A 195 -11.35 -16.08 16.28
N LEU A 196 -11.30 -16.51 15.01
CA LEU A 196 -12.40 -16.30 14.06
C LEU A 196 -13.61 -17.17 14.33
N LYS A 197 -13.46 -18.27 15.08
CA LYS A 197 -14.56 -19.18 15.43
C LYS A 197 -15.25 -18.77 16.72
N SER A 198 -14.50 -18.63 17.80
CA SER A 198 -15.04 -18.27 19.12
C SER A 198 -15.34 -16.76 19.25
N LYS A 199 -14.74 -15.92 18.39
CA LYS A 199 -14.76 -14.44 18.46
C LYS A 199 -14.08 -13.87 19.71
N GLU A 200 -13.27 -14.66 20.37
CA GLU A 200 -12.50 -14.27 21.53
C GLU A 200 -11.26 -13.48 21.15
N LEU A 201 -11.01 -12.39 21.88
CA LEU A 201 -9.79 -11.60 21.78
C LEU A 201 -8.89 -11.91 22.98
N THR A 202 -7.68 -12.41 22.69
CA THR A 202 -6.65 -12.70 23.70
C THR A 202 -5.50 -11.71 23.54
N LYS A 203 -5.09 -11.05 24.62
CA LYS A 203 -3.87 -10.25 24.64
C LYS A 203 -2.66 -11.16 24.65
N LEU A 204 -1.68 -10.87 23.80
CA LEU A 204 -0.44 -11.61 23.62
C LEU A 204 0.75 -10.80 24.15
N ALA A 205 1.96 -11.36 24.06
CA ALA A 205 3.18 -10.65 24.40
C ALA A 205 3.29 -9.34 23.61
N SER A 206 3.48 -8.24 24.34
CA SER A 206 3.64 -6.92 23.73
C SER A 206 4.89 -6.85 22.87
N PHE A 207 4.83 -6.05 21.82
CA PHE A 207 5.95 -5.80 20.94
C PHE A 207 7.14 -5.18 21.70
N THR A 208 8.35 -5.66 21.42
CA THR A 208 9.57 -5.29 22.16
C THR A 208 10.41 -4.21 21.50
N GLY A 209 10.07 -3.84 20.26
CA GLY A 209 10.78 -2.80 19.52
C GLY A 209 10.23 -1.39 19.78
N ALA A 210 10.78 -0.40 19.09
CA ALA A 210 10.26 0.96 19.12
C ALA A 210 8.82 1.01 18.58
N LEU A 211 7.97 1.86 19.17
CA LEU A 211 6.60 2.07 18.72
C LEU A 211 6.58 2.51 17.26
N ARG A 212 5.70 1.95 16.47
CA ARG A 212 5.66 2.13 15.02
C ARG A 212 4.28 2.01 14.43
N GLU A 213 4.08 2.75 13.35
CA GLU A 213 2.93 2.73 12.48
C GLU A 213 3.36 2.41 11.06
N GLN A 214 2.45 1.92 10.22
CA GLN A 214 2.65 1.65 8.79
C GLN A 214 3.89 0.77 8.49
N SER A 215 4.14 -0.23 9.33
CA SER A 215 5.11 -1.28 9.05
C SER A 215 4.57 -2.23 7.99
N VAL A 216 5.46 -2.84 7.21
CA VAL A 216 5.09 -3.98 6.37
C VAL A 216 5.12 -5.27 7.20
N SER A 217 4.17 -6.17 6.96
CA SER A 217 4.09 -7.43 7.71
C SER A 217 3.49 -8.57 6.89
N GLN A 218 3.99 -9.81 7.14
CA GLN A 218 3.46 -11.04 6.56
C GLN A 218 3.63 -12.22 7.51
N ILE A 219 2.70 -13.19 7.42
CA ILE A 219 2.87 -14.51 8.03
C ILE A 219 3.70 -15.40 7.08
N LEU A 220 4.88 -15.80 7.53
CA LEU A 220 5.75 -16.76 6.86
C LEU A 220 6.05 -17.89 7.83
N ASN A 221 5.91 -19.16 7.40
CA ASN A 221 6.19 -20.34 8.26
C ASN A 221 5.51 -20.25 9.63
N ASN A 222 4.25 -19.82 9.67
CA ASN A 222 3.46 -19.67 10.91
C ASN A 222 4.06 -18.69 11.94
N LYS A 223 4.79 -17.67 11.48
CA LYS A 223 5.33 -16.57 12.29
C LYS A 223 4.99 -15.24 11.62
N LEU A 224 4.70 -14.21 12.40
CA LEU A 224 4.46 -12.87 11.88
C LEU A 224 5.77 -12.08 11.82
N TYR A 225 6.21 -11.74 10.64
CA TYR A 225 7.34 -10.85 10.39
C TYR A 225 6.87 -9.42 10.23
N VAL A 226 7.60 -8.47 10.84
CA VAL A 226 7.27 -7.03 10.84
C VAL A 226 8.54 -6.24 10.55
N PHE A 227 8.50 -5.33 9.57
CA PHE A 227 9.67 -4.55 9.19
C PHE A 227 9.34 -3.06 9.04
N GLY A 228 10.30 -2.23 9.42
CA GLY A 228 10.23 -0.78 9.22
C GLY A 228 9.06 -0.11 9.95
N GLY A 229 8.40 0.79 9.25
CA GLY A 229 7.42 1.69 9.88
C GLY A 229 8.12 2.80 10.66
N GLY A 230 7.35 3.50 11.48
CA GLY A 230 7.92 4.57 12.30
C GLY A 230 6.86 5.41 12.99
N THR A 231 7.30 6.45 13.66
CA THR A 231 6.48 7.54 14.19
C THR A 231 7.17 8.87 13.85
N ASN A 232 8.00 9.39 14.73
CA ASN A 232 8.79 10.62 14.50
C ASN A 232 10.08 10.36 13.70
N THR A 233 10.43 9.10 13.49
CA THR A 233 11.57 8.66 12.67
C THR A 233 11.19 7.41 11.90
N ALA A 234 11.70 7.27 10.69
CA ALA A 234 11.55 6.03 9.92
C ALA A 234 12.53 4.97 10.45
N LEU A 235 12.04 3.75 10.63
CA LEU A 235 12.79 2.60 11.13
C LEU A 235 13.13 1.66 9.98
N THR A 236 14.21 0.89 10.15
CA THR A 236 14.65 -0.10 9.15
C THR A 236 14.82 -1.49 9.76
N ASP A 237 14.64 -1.62 11.07
CA ASP A 237 14.76 -2.86 11.80
C ASP A 237 13.63 -3.85 11.50
N GLY A 238 13.87 -5.12 11.81
CA GLY A 238 12.94 -6.22 11.63
C GLY A 238 12.72 -7.03 12.91
N TYR A 239 11.51 -7.54 13.03
CA TYR A 239 11.09 -8.41 14.13
C TYR A 239 10.25 -9.56 13.62
N VAL A 240 10.25 -10.64 14.40
CA VAL A 240 9.38 -11.79 14.20
C VAL A 240 8.64 -12.13 15.48
N TYR A 241 7.35 -12.34 15.37
CA TYR A 241 6.54 -12.92 16.44
C TYR A 241 6.38 -14.42 16.21
N ASP A 242 6.88 -15.21 17.15
CA ASP A 242 6.72 -16.66 17.15
C ASP A 242 5.40 -17.02 17.84
N ILE A 243 4.42 -17.46 17.03
CA ILE A 243 3.06 -17.79 17.49
C ILE A 243 3.04 -18.90 18.53
N GLN A 244 3.98 -19.86 18.46
CA GLN A 244 4.02 -20.98 19.40
C GLN A 244 4.61 -20.61 20.76
N LYS A 245 5.54 -19.63 20.74
CA LYS A 245 6.25 -19.19 21.95
C LYS A 245 5.61 -18.00 22.64
N ASP A 246 4.66 -17.32 21.97
CA ASP A 246 4.14 -16.00 22.35
C ASP A 246 5.29 -15.02 22.66
N ALA A 247 6.22 -14.86 21.73
CA ALA A 247 7.42 -14.05 21.94
C ALA A 247 7.88 -13.33 20.66
N TRP A 248 8.50 -12.17 20.85
CA TRP A 248 9.11 -11.37 19.81
C TRP A 248 10.63 -11.49 19.82
N ASP A 249 11.21 -11.73 18.65
CA ASP A 249 12.66 -11.74 18.42
C ASP A 249 13.04 -10.76 17.32
N LYS A 250 14.28 -10.28 17.33
CA LYS A 250 14.84 -9.48 16.22
C LYS A 250 15.20 -10.37 15.05
N VAL A 251 15.02 -9.84 13.84
CA VAL A 251 15.52 -10.42 12.59
C VAL A 251 16.32 -9.37 11.82
N ALA A 252 16.89 -9.74 10.66
CA ALA A 252 17.67 -8.82 9.85
C ALA A 252 16.91 -7.53 9.55
N SER A 253 17.59 -6.41 9.70
CA SER A 253 17.09 -5.12 9.24
C SER A 253 16.92 -5.12 7.72
N VAL A 254 16.06 -4.23 7.20
CA VAL A 254 15.89 -4.06 5.76
C VAL A 254 17.15 -3.41 5.19
N GLU A 255 17.99 -4.22 4.58
CA GLU A 255 19.29 -3.81 4.06
C GLU A 255 19.63 -4.58 2.79
N VAL A 256 20.09 -3.86 1.76
CA VAL A 256 20.60 -4.44 0.51
C VAL A 256 21.94 -3.77 0.20
N ASP A 257 22.97 -4.56 -0.12
CA ASP A 257 24.32 -4.08 -0.43
C ASP A 257 24.89 -3.15 0.65
N ASN A 258 24.71 -3.50 1.94
CA ASN A 258 25.11 -2.73 3.11
C ASN A 258 24.47 -1.32 3.20
N LYS A 259 23.32 -1.14 2.57
CA LYS A 259 22.53 0.09 2.65
C LYS A 259 21.19 -0.20 3.29
N ALA A 260 20.91 0.47 4.40
CA ALA A 260 19.60 0.40 5.06
C ALA A 260 18.54 1.07 4.18
N ILE A 261 17.39 0.41 4.03
CA ILE A 261 16.27 0.88 3.22
C ILE A 261 15.03 0.98 4.11
N SER A 262 14.39 2.12 4.11
CA SER A 262 13.11 2.28 4.79
C SER A 262 11.96 1.78 3.92
N VAL A 263 11.11 0.96 4.50
CA VAL A 263 9.85 0.49 3.93
C VAL A 263 8.63 1.07 4.66
N TYR A 264 8.84 2.16 5.40
CA TYR A 264 7.78 2.86 6.13
C TYR A 264 6.71 3.37 5.16
N GLY A 265 5.47 2.94 5.32
CA GLY A 265 4.34 3.27 4.44
C GLY A 265 4.29 2.46 3.14
N GLY A 266 5.29 1.60 2.85
CA GLY A 266 5.23 0.63 1.76
C GLY A 266 4.22 -0.48 2.04
N ASN A 267 4.06 -1.39 1.08
CA ASN A 267 3.20 -2.54 1.25
C ASN A 267 3.91 -3.84 0.89
N SER A 268 3.35 -4.97 1.33
CA SER A 268 3.95 -6.28 1.16
C SER A 268 2.95 -7.34 0.74
N ILE A 269 3.44 -8.34 0.01
CA ILE A 269 2.71 -9.56 -0.34
C ILE A 269 3.53 -10.79 0.00
N LYS A 270 2.85 -11.85 0.39
CA LYS A 270 3.45 -13.17 0.55
C LYS A 270 3.65 -13.81 -0.83
N LEU A 271 4.88 -14.14 -1.18
CA LEU A 271 5.19 -14.88 -2.42
C LEU A 271 5.06 -16.39 -2.24
N ASN A 272 5.53 -16.90 -1.11
CA ASN A 272 5.47 -18.31 -0.71
C ASN A 272 5.65 -18.41 0.82
N GLU A 273 5.81 -19.62 1.37
CA GLU A 273 5.94 -19.80 2.82
C GLU A 273 7.22 -19.18 3.39
N ASP A 274 8.26 -19.01 2.60
CA ASP A 274 9.56 -18.50 3.03
C ASP A 274 9.81 -17.03 2.67
N GLU A 275 9.05 -16.48 1.72
CA GLU A 275 9.38 -15.18 1.13
C GLU A 275 8.20 -14.21 1.07
N MET A 276 8.49 -12.95 1.38
CA MET A 276 7.61 -11.81 1.12
C MET A 276 8.30 -10.82 0.20
N LEU A 277 7.50 -10.16 -0.64
CA LEU A 277 7.93 -9.06 -1.49
C LEU A 277 7.39 -7.74 -0.93
N VAL A 278 8.21 -6.70 -1.02
CA VAL A 278 7.88 -5.33 -0.56
C VAL A 278 8.13 -4.33 -1.66
N ILE A 279 7.21 -3.39 -1.83
CA ILE A 279 7.32 -2.25 -2.73
C ILE A 279 7.03 -0.97 -1.93
N GLY A 280 7.68 0.13 -2.32
CA GLY A 280 7.45 1.45 -1.74
C GLY A 280 8.17 1.68 -0.41
N GLY A 281 7.84 2.78 0.20
CA GLY A 281 8.40 3.24 1.48
C GLY A 281 9.06 4.61 1.41
N PHE A 282 8.84 5.42 2.43
CA PHE A 282 9.46 6.74 2.57
C PHE A 282 10.98 6.62 2.68
N ASN A 283 11.71 7.55 2.10
CA ASN A 283 13.13 7.66 2.35
C ASN A 283 13.35 8.15 3.79
N LYS A 284 14.16 7.42 4.57
CA LYS A 284 14.40 7.71 5.99
C LYS A 284 14.98 9.10 6.21
N GLU A 285 16.01 9.49 5.46
CA GLU A 285 16.69 10.77 5.66
C GLU A 285 15.77 11.95 5.36
N VAL A 286 15.02 11.86 4.26
CA VAL A 286 14.05 12.90 3.85
C VAL A 286 12.89 12.98 4.83
N TYR A 287 12.39 11.84 5.28
CA TYR A 287 11.30 11.78 6.27
C TYR A 287 11.72 12.38 7.60
N ASP A 288 12.82 11.91 8.17
CA ASP A 288 13.31 12.37 9.48
C ASP A 288 13.65 13.88 9.46
N TRP A 289 14.25 14.36 8.38
CA TRP A 289 14.49 15.78 8.16
C TRP A 289 13.18 16.58 8.11
N ALA A 290 12.18 16.09 7.38
CA ALA A 290 10.90 16.77 7.26
C ALA A 290 10.15 16.85 8.60
N VAL A 291 10.08 15.73 9.33
CA VAL A 291 9.43 15.66 10.65
C VAL A 291 10.11 16.60 11.64
N SER A 292 11.45 16.65 11.65
CA SER A 292 12.22 17.54 12.52
C SER A 292 11.89 19.02 12.23
N ASN A 293 11.87 19.42 10.97
CA ASN A 293 11.56 20.81 10.58
C ASN A 293 10.09 21.17 10.86
N LEU A 294 9.14 20.28 10.51
CA LEU A 294 7.72 20.50 10.78
C LEU A 294 7.41 20.62 12.27
N GLY A 295 8.21 19.98 13.13
CA GLY A 295 8.05 20.04 14.59
C GLY A 295 8.75 21.22 15.27
N SER A 296 9.83 21.77 14.68
CA SER A 296 10.67 22.79 15.29
C SER A 296 10.43 24.21 14.76
N LEU A 297 10.17 24.37 13.45
CA LEU A 297 9.95 25.66 12.82
C LEU A 297 8.62 26.30 13.24
N LYS A 298 8.54 27.62 13.20
CA LYS A 298 7.37 28.41 13.58
C LYS A 298 7.08 29.48 12.53
N ASP A 299 5.87 30.03 12.60
CA ASP A 299 5.42 31.19 11.85
C ASP A 299 5.80 31.17 10.36
N GLN A 300 6.48 32.22 9.89
CA GLN A 300 6.85 32.36 8.48
C GLN A 300 7.86 31.27 8.04
N GLU A 301 8.80 30.89 8.88
CA GLU A 301 9.77 29.83 8.56
C GLU A 301 9.08 28.48 8.32
N LEU A 302 8.07 28.15 9.14
CA LEU A 302 7.27 26.96 8.94
C LEU A 302 6.43 27.03 7.66
N ALA A 303 5.86 28.20 7.35
CA ALA A 303 5.10 28.40 6.13
C ALA A 303 5.97 28.23 4.88
N ASP A 304 7.16 28.84 4.87
CA ASP A 304 8.14 28.75 3.78
C ASP A 304 8.64 27.31 3.60
N PHE A 305 8.92 26.63 4.72
CA PHE A 305 9.30 25.21 4.70
C PHE A 305 8.20 24.34 4.09
N LYS A 306 6.94 24.51 4.53
CA LYS A 306 5.80 23.75 4.00
C LYS A 306 5.62 24.00 2.51
N ALA A 307 5.70 25.25 2.05
CA ALA A 307 5.57 25.59 0.64
C ALA A 307 6.64 24.90 -0.19
N LYS A 308 7.90 24.93 0.25
CA LYS A 308 9.01 24.25 -0.41
C LYS A 308 8.87 22.74 -0.38
N TYR A 309 8.63 22.14 0.79
CA TYR A 309 8.57 20.69 0.98
C TYR A 309 7.43 20.06 0.20
N PHE A 310 6.19 20.55 0.36
CA PHE A 310 5.05 19.99 -0.36
C PHE A 310 5.05 20.37 -1.85
N GLY A 311 5.70 21.44 -2.25
CA GLY A 311 5.88 21.86 -3.64
C GLY A 311 6.97 21.10 -4.39
N ALA A 312 7.87 20.40 -3.69
CA ALA A 312 8.99 19.68 -4.28
C ALA A 312 8.55 18.59 -5.28
N ASP A 313 9.40 18.28 -6.25
CA ASP A 313 9.15 17.22 -7.22
C ASP A 313 9.18 15.84 -6.56
N VAL A 314 8.47 14.86 -7.14
CA VAL A 314 8.39 13.49 -6.62
C VAL A 314 9.79 12.88 -6.42
N ALA A 315 10.71 13.13 -7.34
CA ALA A 315 12.08 12.60 -7.29
C ALA A 315 12.86 13.07 -6.05
N GLU A 316 12.56 14.25 -5.49
CA GLU A 316 13.26 14.80 -4.32
C GLU A 316 12.95 14.03 -3.03
N PHE A 317 11.82 13.33 -2.99
CA PHE A 317 11.43 12.51 -1.84
C PHE A 317 12.20 11.19 -1.77
N LYS A 318 12.83 10.74 -2.86
CA LYS A 318 13.71 9.55 -2.93
C LYS A 318 13.07 8.31 -2.30
N TRP A 319 11.78 8.12 -2.45
CA TRP A 319 11.08 6.96 -1.92
C TRP A 319 11.61 5.68 -2.55
N ASN A 320 11.55 4.59 -1.81
CA ASN A 320 12.11 3.32 -2.23
C ASN A 320 11.41 2.80 -3.49
N ASN A 321 12.13 2.74 -4.59
CA ASN A 321 11.67 2.20 -5.87
C ASN A 321 12.18 0.76 -6.12
N GLN A 322 12.97 0.19 -5.21
CA GLN A 322 13.43 -1.19 -5.33
C GLN A 322 12.30 -2.16 -5.00
N ILE A 323 12.30 -3.28 -5.70
CA ILE A 323 11.46 -4.43 -5.38
C ILE A 323 12.27 -5.31 -4.45
N LEU A 324 11.91 -5.30 -3.17
CA LEU A 324 12.64 -5.99 -2.12
C LEU A 324 12.00 -7.35 -1.83
N VAL A 325 12.83 -8.35 -1.58
CA VAL A 325 12.38 -9.68 -1.14
C VAL A 325 13.12 -10.08 0.13
N TYR A 326 12.36 -10.39 1.17
CA TYR A 326 12.86 -11.00 2.40
C TYR A 326 12.70 -12.51 2.33
N ASN A 327 13.72 -13.24 2.72
CA ASN A 327 13.68 -14.69 2.88
C ASN A 327 13.82 -15.07 4.35
N ALA A 328 12.78 -15.68 4.92
CA ALA A 328 12.70 -16.02 6.33
C ALA A 328 13.64 -17.18 6.74
N LYS A 329 14.01 -18.06 5.80
CA LYS A 329 14.95 -19.17 6.09
C LYS A 329 16.39 -18.68 6.27
N THR A 330 16.81 -17.77 5.37
CA THR A 330 18.17 -17.22 5.40
C THR A 330 18.28 -15.98 6.26
N ASN A 331 17.14 -15.39 6.65
CA ASN A 331 17.04 -14.12 7.35
C ASN A 331 17.78 -12.99 6.60
N THR A 332 17.52 -12.86 5.30
CA THR A 332 18.21 -11.91 4.43
C THR A 332 17.25 -11.18 3.51
N TRP A 333 17.65 -9.97 3.12
CA TRP A 333 17.00 -9.18 2.10
C TRP A 333 17.78 -9.20 0.79
N ARG A 334 17.08 -9.09 -0.33
CA ARG A 334 17.65 -8.85 -1.65
C ARG A 334 16.74 -7.92 -2.45
N SER A 335 17.31 -7.21 -3.42
CA SER A 335 16.57 -6.51 -4.46
C SER A 335 16.46 -7.41 -5.69
N ILE A 336 15.30 -7.45 -6.31
CA ILE A 336 15.07 -8.16 -7.59
C ILE A 336 14.80 -7.18 -8.74
N GLY A 337 15.20 -5.91 -8.58
CA GLY A 337 15.04 -4.85 -9.56
C GLY A 337 14.31 -3.64 -9.02
N GLN A 338 13.81 -2.82 -9.93
CA GLN A 338 13.09 -1.58 -9.60
C GLN A 338 11.75 -1.54 -10.30
N ILE A 339 10.77 -0.86 -9.67
CA ILE A 339 9.52 -0.51 -10.32
C ILE A 339 9.77 0.64 -11.32
N PRO A 340 9.16 0.62 -12.53
CA PRO A 340 9.37 1.64 -13.55
C PRO A 340 8.41 2.84 -13.41
N PHE A 341 7.85 3.04 -12.22
CA PHE A 341 6.91 4.12 -11.91
C PHE A 341 7.28 4.76 -10.56
N ASN A 342 6.66 5.88 -10.24
CA ASN A 342 6.89 6.56 -8.95
C ASN A 342 6.56 5.63 -7.79
N ALA A 343 7.52 5.47 -6.87
CA ALA A 343 7.36 4.61 -5.70
C ALA A 343 6.13 5.00 -4.88
N PRO A 344 5.19 4.08 -4.66
CA PRO A 344 3.97 4.38 -3.90
C PRO A 344 4.18 4.16 -2.41
N CYS A 345 3.32 4.80 -1.60
CA CYS A 345 3.09 4.48 -0.20
C CYS A 345 1.59 4.36 0.06
N GLY A 346 1.19 3.37 0.87
CA GLY A 346 -0.22 3.10 1.15
C GLY A 346 -1.02 2.65 -0.06
N GLU A 347 -0.35 2.07 -1.05
CA GLU A 347 -0.97 1.45 -2.22
C GLU A 347 -1.72 0.16 -1.87
N GLY A 348 -2.63 -0.26 -2.73
CA GLY A 348 -3.12 -1.62 -2.74
C GLY A 348 -2.11 -2.52 -3.45
N LEU A 349 -1.52 -3.47 -2.73
CA LEU A 349 -0.60 -4.44 -3.31
C LEU A 349 -1.18 -5.84 -3.21
N VAL A 350 -1.34 -6.52 -4.36
CA VAL A 350 -2.00 -7.83 -4.43
C VAL A 350 -1.19 -8.79 -5.27
N TYR A 351 -1.04 -10.03 -4.81
CA TYR A 351 -0.51 -11.13 -5.60
C TYR A 351 -1.67 -11.95 -6.18
N ALA A 352 -1.82 -11.91 -7.49
CA ALA A 352 -2.92 -12.54 -8.22
C ALA A 352 -2.41 -13.66 -9.14
N GLY A 353 -2.00 -14.76 -8.53
CA GLY A 353 -1.55 -15.98 -9.21
C GLY A 353 -0.16 -15.85 -9.83
N ASP A 354 -0.06 -15.25 -11.01
CA ASP A 354 1.17 -15.06 -11.78
C ASP A 354 1.61 -13.58 -11.90
N SER A 355 0.80 -12.68 -11.34
CA SER A 355 1.06 -11.25 -11.44
C SER A 355 0.92 -10.52 -10.10
N ILE A 356 1.63 -9.41 -10.00
CA ILE A 356 1.60 -8.46 -8.88
C ILE A 356 0.84 -7.24 -9.35
N ILE A 357 -0.16 -6.83 -8.59
CA ILE A 357 -0.97 -5.65 -8.90
C ILE A 357 -0.66 -4.57 -7.88
N SER A 358 -0.21 -3.41 -8.33
CA SER A 358 -0.03 -2.20 -7.53
C SER A 358 -1.10 -1.18 -7.92
N ILE A 359 -1.93 -0.78 -6.95
CA ILE A 359 -3.11 0.05 -7.17
C ILE A 359 -2.93 1.36 -6.43
N ASN A 360 -2.91 2.48 -7.17
CA ASN A 360 -2.87 3.82 -6.61
C ASN A 360 -1.65 4.08 -5.69
N GLY A 361 -1.86 4.69 -4.53
CA GLY A 361 -0.84 5.03 -3.54
C GLY A 361 -0.41 6.49 -3.60
N GLU A 362 0.12 6.97 -2.50
CA GLU A 362 0.77 8.27 -2.40
C GLU A 362 2.13 8.23 -3.09
N VAL A 363 2.47 9.22 -3.90
CA VAL A 363 3.75 9.28 -4.62
C VAL A 363 4.65 10.42 -4.14
N LYS A 364 4.10 11.36 -3.40
CA LYS A 364 4.77 12.36 -2.54
C LYS A 364 3.75 12.86 -1.52
N PRO A 365 4.16 13.49 -0.42
CA PRO A 365 3.23 13.95 0.60
C PRO A 365 2.06 14.77 0.03
N GLY A 366 0.84 14.27 0.25
CA GLY A 366 -0.40 14.90 -0.23
C GLY A 366 -0.82 14.59 -1.68
N VAL A 367 0.00 13.90 -2.46
CA VAL A 367 -0.28 13.60 -3.88
C VAL A 367 -0.41 12.09 -4.09
N ARG A 368 -1.52 11.66 -4.71
CA ARG A 368 -1.79 10.25 -5.02
C ARG A 368 -1.62 9.98 -6.51
N SER A 369 -1.19 8.77 -6.84
CA SER A 369 -1.30 8.22 -8.19
C SER A 369 -2.67 7.58 -8.34
N ASN A 370 -3.35 7.81 -9.45
CA ASN A 370 -4.58 7.09 -9.80
C ASN A 370 -4.32 5.85 -10.67
N ARG A 371 -3.06 5.50 -10.92
CA ARG A 371 -2.68 4.41 -11.83
C ARG A 371 -2.75 3.05 -11.15
N ILE A 372 -3.04 2.06 -11.98
CA ILE A 372 -2.92 0.64 -11.64
C ILE A 372 -1.83 0.04 -12.53
N TYR A 373 -0.92 -0.69 -11.91
CA TYR A 373 0.16 -1.39 -12.60
C TYR A 373 0.05 -2.89 -12.35
N GLN A 374 0.31 -3.67 -13.39
CA GLN A 374 0.38 -5.13 -13.32
C GLN A 374 1.79 -5.57 -13.72
N GLY A 375 2.44 -6.33 -12.85
CA GLY A 375 3.77 -6.88 -13.05
C GLY A 375 3.74 -8.39 -13.16
N PHE A 376 4.31 -8.95 -14.23
CA PHE A 376 4.43 -10.40 -14.44
C PHE A 376 5.82 -10.87 -14.03
N ILE A 377 5.87 -11.89 -13.16
CA ILE A 377 7.14 -12.51 -12.75
C ILE A 377 7.62 -13.42 -13.88
N VAL A 378 8.74 -13.06 -14.49
CA VAL A 378 9.40 -13.86 -15.53
C VAL A 378 10.55 -14.62 -14.89
N LYS A 379 10.56 -15.94 -15.08
CA LYS A 379 11.59 -16.85 -14.56
C LYS A 379 12.74 -17.02 -15.54
#